data_6867edcd44fe7c0dfda016964986ef59
#
_entry.id   6867edcd44fe7c0dfda016964986ef59
#
_cell.length_a   1.000
_cell.length_b   1.000
_cell.length_c   1.000
_cell.angle_alpha   90.00
_cell.angle_beta   90.00
_cell.angle_gamma   90.00
#
_symmetry.space_group_name_H-M   'P 1'
#
loop_
_entity.id
_entity.type
_entity.pdbx_description
1 polymer ?
#
loop_
_entity_poly.entity_id
_entity_poly.type
_entity_poly.pdbx_seq_one_letter_code
_entity_poly.pdbx_strand_id
1 'polypeptide(L)'
;NLLEDIFPEKKDLLQTFPGYYAWNKEISIKLDTEQFEAACLKARRTSGEDQLPLFLNAISLYKGDFLVSNDSEWALVLRQYYRTLYLDVCKAALPLLYKNEEWMELLGICRQAYRIDFAMEDFTVYQMRALIALGQPEQAIEVYEVFRERMLQEFEIVPSDQIEQLYTLAANLRKKDVNVSDIFKLVCRDAEEQTAFFCTFEVFQNIVTLEKRHLVRSGESAALVIINLGTQSALATDVRRLERILLEGLRTGDPVARLEAGSYILMLPGASTEDAQMVMGRIDYKFHSTYRYSKAKLNYQIESLEK
;
A
#
# COMPACT_ATOMS: atom_id res chain seq x y z
N ASN A 1 8.41 13.42 52.17
CA ASN A 1 8.43 13.94 50.79
C ASN A 1 8.76 12.79 49.85
N LEU A 2 7.83 12.44 48.93
CA LEU A 2 7.91 11.24 48.10
C LEU A 2 9.26 11.14 47.34
N LEU A 3 9.83 12.27 46.92
CA LEU A 3 11.11 12.32 46.24
C LEU A 3 12.29 12.08 47.19
N GLU A 4 12.21 12.48 48.43
CA GLU A 4 13.24 12.21 49.45
C GLU A 4 13.21 10.73 49.87
N ASP A 5 12.01 10.10 49.83
CA ASP A 5 11.89 8.65 50.08
C ASP A 5 12.52 7.81 48.95
N ILE A 6 12.43 8.32 47.71
CA ILE A 6 13.01 7.66 46.50
C ILE A 6 14.54 7.94 46.43
N PHE A 7 14.96 9.13 46.80
CA PHE A 7 16.36 9.58 46.70
C PHE A 7 16.89 10.05 48.08
N PRO A 8 17.09 9.15 49.04
CA PRO A 8 17.40 9.52 50.41
C PRO A 8 18.75 10.25 50.60
N GLU A 9 19.67 10.09 49.64
CA GLU A 9 20.96 10.76 49.64
C GLU A 9 20.94 12.20 49.14
N LYS A 10 19.83 12.63 48.52
CA LYS A 10 19.68 13.96 47.93
C LYS A 10 18.58 14.72 48.63
N LYS A 11 18.98 15.67 49.46
CA LYS A 11 18.06 16.61 50.14
C LYS A 11 17.80 17.80 49.22
N ASP A 12 16.65 18.41 49.40
CA ASP A 12 16.23 19.64 48.70
C ASP A 12 16.18 19.53 47.16
N LEU A 13 15.69 18.39 46.65
CA LEU A 13 15.50 18.19 45.20
C LEU A 13 14.55 19.23 44.59
N LEU A 14 13.48 19.59 45.33
CA LEU A 14 12.47 20.57 44.91
C LEU A 14 12.51 21.78 45.86
N GLN A 15 12.55 22.95 45.25
CA GLN A 15 12.32 24.23 45.94
C GLN A 15 10.84 24.61 45.78
N THR A 16 10.20 24.97 46.88
CA THR A 16 8.80 25.36 46.93
C THR A 16 8.69 26.87 46.91
N PHE A 17 7.94 27.41 45.97
CA PHE A 17 7.61 28.82 45.86
C PHE A 17 6.09 29.00 45.95
N PRO A 18 5.60 30.21 46.27
CA PRO A 18 4.16 30.48 46.23
C PRO A 18 3.57 30.18 44.84
N GLY A 19 2.75 29.11 44.77
CA GLY A 19 2.06 28.73 43.54
C GLY A 19 2.78 27.80 42.57
N TYR A 20 4.07 27.44 42.80
CA TYR A 20 4.77 26.51 41.94
C TYR A 20 5.94 25.80 42.66
N TYR A 21 6.41 24.69 42.08
CA TYR A 21 7.60 23.98 42.47
C TYR A 21 8.65 24.11 41.40
N ALA A 22 9.92 24.21 41.78
CA ALA A 22 11.04 24.21 40.86
C ALA A 22 12.12 23.21 41.32
N TRP A 23 12.84 22.67 40.38
CA TRP A 23 14.01 21.87 40.66
C TRP A 23 15.12 22.72 41.27
N ASN A 24 15.83 22.15 42.22
CA ASN A 24 17.02 22.83 42.77
C ASN A 24 18.09 22.97 41.65
N LYS A 25 18.47 24.20 41.34
CA LYS A 25 19.43 24.53 40.28
C LYS A 25 20.85 23.98 40.52
N GLU A 26 21.18 23.62 41.73
CA GLU A 26 22.48 23.03 42.09
C GLU A 26 22.54 21.54 41.71
N ILE A 27 21.42 20.93 41.36
CA ILE A 27 21.31 19.51 41.01
C ILE A 27 21.23 19.36 39.51
N SER A 28 22.16 18.63 38.93
CA SER A 28 22.11 18.26 37.52
C SER A 28 21.03 17.19 37.30
N ILE A 29 20.00 17.52 36.60
CA ILE A 29 18.90 16.63 36.22
C ILE A 29 19.08 16.27 34.76
N LYS A 30 18.94 14.99 34.46
CA LYS A 30 18.91 14.49 33.08
C LYS A 30 17.52 13.90 32.82
N LEU A 31 16.77 14.52 31.93
CA LEU A 31 15.49 13.99 31.50
C LEU A 31 15.72 13.03 30.33
N ASP A 32 15.06 11.88 30.37
CA ASP A 32 15.09 10.88 29.30
C ASP A 32 14.52 11.42 27.99
N THR A 33 13.48 12.25 28.07
CA THR A 33 12.87 12.95 26.93
C THR A 33 13.84 13.90 26.24
N GLU A 34 14.61 14.73 27.02
CA GLU A 34 15.62 15.62 26.43
C GLU A 34 16.77 14.84 25.79
N GLN A 35 17.18 13.73 26.40
CA GLN A 35 18.21 12.86 25.83
C GLN A 35 17.74 12.23 24.53
N PHE A 36 16.48 11.77 24.48
CA PHE A 36 15.85 11.22 23.28
C PHE A 36 15.78 12.25 22.16
N GLU A 37 15.24 13.45 22.43
CA GLU A 37 15.17 14.54 21.45
C GLU A 37 16.55 14.93 20.91
N ALA A 38 17.54 15.09 21.78
CA ALA A 38 18.90 15.41 21.38
C ALA A 38 19.51 14.33 20.50
N ALA A 39 19.27 13.05 20.83
CA ALA A 39 19.74 11.92 20.02
C ALA A 39 19.06 11.89 18.65
N CYS A 40 17.74 12.10 18.58
CA CYS A 40 17.00 12.19 17.32
C CYS A 40 17.52 13.34 16.42
N LEU A 41 17.73 14.51 17.01
CA LEU A 41 18.23 15.67 16.29
C LEU A 41 19.64 15.43 15.76
N LYS A 42 20.51 14.82 16.57
CA LYS A 42 21.88 14.46 16.18
C LYS A 42 21.87 13.47 15.01
N ALA A 43 21.06 12.41 15.10
CA ALA A 43 20.95 11.40 14.04
C ALA A 43 20.47 12.00 12.70
N ARG A 44 19.51 12.92 12.76
CA ARG A 44 18.99 13.61 11.53
C ARG A 44 19.98 14.58 10.89
N ARG A 45 20.88 15.19 11.69
CA ARG A 45 21.87 16.15 11.19
C ARG A 45 23.14 15.48 10.67
N THR A 46 23.38 14.25 11.02
CA THR A 46 24.56 13.48 10.60
C THR A 46 24.24 12.78 9.28
N SER A 47 25.24 12.67 8.40
CA SER A 47 25.14 11.95 7.13
C SER A 47 26.33 10.99 7.00
N GLY A 48 26.19 9.94 6.20
CA GLY A 48 27.25 8.97 5.95
C GLY A 48 27.18 7.75 6.89
N GLU A 49 28.31 7.07 7.07
CA GLU A 49 28.39 5.79 7.79
C GLU A 49 28.01 5.88 9.28
N ASP A 50 28.25 7.02 9.90
CA ASP A 50 27.93 7.25 11.30
C ASP A 50 26.43 7.47 11.58
N GLN A 51 25.61 7.61 10.54
CA GLN A 51 24.20 7.95 10.68
C GLN A 51 23.37 6.81 11.28
N LEU A 52 23.57 5.59 10.82
CA LEU A 52 22.79 4.43 11.31
C LEU A 52 23.00 4.17 12.81
N PRO A 53 24.24 4.12 13.35
CA PRO A 53 24.45 3.97 14.79
C PRO A 53 23.75 5.05 15.63
N LEU A 54 23.67 6.28 15.13
CA LEU A 54 22.97 7.38 15.81
C LEU A 54 21.45 7.19 15.80
N PHE A 55 20.87 6.69 14.69
CA PHE A 55 19.45 6.34 14.66
C PHE A 55 19.15 5.19 15.64
N LEU A 56 19.94 4.13 15.64
CA LEU A 56 19.75 3.00 16.56
C LEU A 56 19.88 3.43 18.03
N ASN A 57 20.84 4.33 18.34
CA ASN A 57 20.93 4.92 19.67
C ASN A 57 19.66 5.70 20.03
N ALA A 58 19.15 6.55 19.15
CA ALA A 58 17.92 7.30 19.41
C ALA A 58 16.72 6.34 19.62
N ILE A 59 16.56 5.32 18.76
CA ILE A 59 15.51 4.30 18.88
C ILE A 59 15.60 3.59 20.24
N SER A 60 16.81 3.26 20.70
CA SER A 60 17.04 2.55 21.97
C SER A 60 16.67 3.37 23.21
N LEU A 61 16.67 4.71 23.11
CA LEU A 61 16.28 5.62 24.19
C LEU A 61 14.76 5.70 24.38
N TYR A 62 13.96 5.40 23.38
CA TYR A 62 12.51 5.36 23.52
C TYR A 62 12.07 4.08 24.23
N LYS A 63 11.64 4.20 25.47
CA LYS A 63 11.26 3.05 26.33
C LYS A 63 9.75 2.80 26.37
N GLY A 64 8.98 3.65 25.70
CA GLY A 64 7.52 3.60 25.67
C GLY A 64 6.91 5.00 25.72
N ASP A 65 5.60 5.01 25.87
CA ASP A 65 4.83 6.25 25.83
C ASP A 65 5.12 7.17 27.02
N PHE A 66 5.17 8.46 26.73
CA PHE A 66 5.35 9.50 27.74
C PHE A 66 4.16 9.54 28.70
N LEU A 67 4.43 9.44 30.01
CA LEU A 67 3.48 9.56 31.11
C LEU A 67 2.15 8.82 30.87
N VAL A 68 2.20 7.50 30.63
CA VAL A 68 1.06 6.65 30.24
C VAL A 68 -0.13 6.80 31.20
N SER A 69 0.12 7.00 32.47
CA SER A 69 -0.92 7.13 33.53
C SER A 69 -1.46 8.55 33.70
N ASN A 70 -1.04 9.50 32.89
CA ASN A 70 -1.47 10.90 32.99
C ASN A 70 -2.30 11.31 31.77
N ASP A 71 -3.59 11.56 31.96
CA ASP A 71 -4.54 11.90 30.90
C ASP A 71 -4.79 13.43 30.76
N SER A 72 -3.95 14.27 31.37
CA SER A 72 -4.04 15.72 31.15
C SER A 72 -3.69 16.08 29.70
N GLU A 73 -4.32 17.11 29.16
CA GLU A 73 -4.16 17.55 27.76
C GLU A 73 -2.69 17.75 27.35
N TRP A 74 -1.91 18.41 28.22
CA TRP A 74 -0.50 18.64 27.97
C TRP A 74 0.32 17.33 27.88
N ALA A 75 0.00 16.32 28.69
CA ALA A 75 0.67 15.03 28.64
C ALA A 75 0.29 14.26 27.37
N LEU A 76 -0.96 14.33 26.93
CA LEU A 76 -1.43 13.73 25.68
C LEU A 76 -0.73 14.33 24.46
N VAL A 77 -0.59 15.68 24.42
CA VAL A 77 0.12 16.36 23.33
C VAL A 77 1.59 15.94 23.27
N LEU A 78 2.28 15.92 24.41
CA LEU A 78 3.69 15.49 24.46
C LEU A 78 3.86 14.00 24.14
N ARG A 79 2.94 13.15 24.58
CA ARG A 79 2.92 11.72 24.23
C ARG A 79 2.84 11.51 22.73
N GLN A 80 1.92 12.22 22.06
CA GLN A 80 1.80 12.16 20.60
C GLN A 80 3.05 12.70 19.90
N TYR A 81 3.63 13.79 20.40
CA TYR A 81 4.87 14.34 19.88
C TYR A 81 6.03 13.33 19.94
N TYR A 82 6.26 12.68 21.09
CA TYR A 82 7.33 11.68 21.22
C TYR A 82 7.08 10.42 20.42
N ARG A 83 5.82 9.98 20.27
CA ARG A 83 5.45 8.89 19.37
C ARG A 83 5.81 9.20 17.92
N THR A 84 5.41 10.38 17.44
CA THR A 84 5.72 10.82 16.07
C THR A 84 7.22 10.91 15.84
N LEU A 85 7.95 11.51 16.79
CA LEU A 85 9.41 11.64 16.70
C LEU A 85 10.10 10.25 16.64
N TYR A 86 9.63 9.29 17.43
CA TYR A 86 10.11 7.91 17.42
C TYR A 86 9.84 7.23 16.06
N LEU A 87 8.62 7.28 15.57
CA LEU A 87 8.24 6.68 14.29
C LEU A 87 9.03 7.27 13.12
N ASP A 88 9.25 8.58 13.12
CA ASP A 88 10.06 9.26 12.12
C ASP A 88 11.53 8.79 12.11
N VAL A 89 12.10 8.59 13.29
CA VAL A 89 13.48 8.08 13.43
C VAL A 89 13.55 6.63 13.00
N CYS A 90 12.59 5.79 13.39
CA CYS A 90 12.47 4.42 12.92
C CYS A 90 12.37 4.37 11.38
N LYS A 91 11.49 5.16 10.78
CA LYS A 91 11.32 5.23 9.33
C LYS A 91 12.61 5.64 8.62
N ALA A 92 13.35 6.61 9.16
CA ALA A 92 14.62 7.07 8.60
C ALA A 92 15.74 6.00 8.68
N ALA A 93 15.70 5.11 9.68
CA ALA A 93 16.66 4.04 9.83
C ALA A 93 16.45 2.89 8.83
N LEU A 94 15.20 2.62 8.40
CA LEU A 94 14.85 1.46 7.58
C LEU A 94 15.65 1.32 6.28
N PRO A 95 15.81 2.37 5.43
CA PRO A 95 16.58 2.25 4.19
C PRO A 95 18.07 1.97 4.45
N LEU A 96 18.63 2.45 5.56
CA LEU A 96 20.03 2.21 5.93
C LEU A 96 20.23 0.77 6.40
N LEU A 97 19.33 0.26 7.25
CA LEU A 97 19.32 -1.13 7.70
C LEU A 97 19.15 -2.09 6.52
N TYR A 98 18.24 -1.76 5.60
CA TYR A 98 18.02 -2.57 4.41
C TYR A 98 19.26 -2.61 3.51
N LYS A 99 19.94 -1.47 3.30
CA LYS A 99 21.17 -1.37 2.51
C LYS A 99 22.31 -2.17 3.14
N ASN A 100 22.39 -2.19 4.47
CA ASN A 100 23.43 -2.91 5.22
C ASN A 100 23.07 -4.38 5.46
N GLU A 101 21.92 -4.86 4.98
CA GLU A 101 21.44 -6.23 5.18
C GLU A 101 21.25 -6.62 6.68
N GLU A 102 20.99 -5.63 7.53
CA GLU A 102 20.78 -5.83 8.98
C GLU A 102 19.33 -6.24 9.26
N TRP A 103 18.94 -7.42 8.75
CA TRP A 103 17.54 -7.89 8.69
C TRP A 103 16.90 -8.06 10.05
N MET A 104 17.63 -8.58 11.05
CA MET A 104 17.07 -8.84 12.38
C MET A 104 16.71 -7.55 13.10
N GLU A 105 17.59 -6.54 13.03
CA GLU A 105 17.34 -5.22 13.61
C GLU A 105 16.18 -4.52 12.90
N LEU A 106 16.16 -4.55 11.55
CA LEU A 106 15.08 -4.00 10.74
C LEU A 106 13.73 -4.62 11.13
N LEU A 107 13.64 -5.95 11.20
CA LEU A 107 12.41 -6.64 11.58
C LEU A 107 11.98 -6.30 13.02
N GLY A 108 12.94 -6.14 13.94
CA GLY A 108 12.68 -5.72 15.31
C GLY A 108 12.04 -4.33 15.38
N ILE A 109 12.61 -3.37 14.65
CA ILE A 109 12.12 -1.99 14.58
C ILE A 109 10.72 -1.94 13.92
N CYS A 110 10.53 -2.64 12.81
CA CYS A 110 9.22 -2.70 12.14
C CYS A 110 8.12 -3.22 13.07
N ARG A 111 8.38 -4.31 13.82
CA ARG A 111 7.42 -4.87 14.77
C ARG A 111 7.07 -3.91 15.93
N GLN A 112 8.05 -3.17 16.45
CA GLN A 112 7.81 -2.19 17.50
C GLN A 112 7.02 -0.99 16.98
N ALA A 113 7.39 -0.45 15.83
CA ALA A 113 6.70 0.66 15.21
C ALA A 113 5.25 0.31 14.84
N TYR A 114 5.02 -0.88 14.29
CA TYR A 114 3.68 -1.39 13.96
C TYR A 114 2.73 -1.45 15.17
N ARG A 115 3.25 -1.69 16.38
CA ARG A 115 2.43 -1.68 17.60
C ARG A 115 1.98 -0.28 17.99
N ILE A 116 2.74 0.75 17.62
CA ILE A 116 2.45 2.15 17.94
C ILE A 116 1.52 2.73 16.88
N ASP A 117 1.82 2.49 15.62
CA ASP A 117 1.01 2.92 14.48
C ASP A 117 1.11 1.91 13.33
N PHE A 118 0.11 1.04 13.23
CA PHE A 118 0.06 0.00 12.21
C PHE A 118 -0.32 0.55 10.81
N ALA A 119 -0.92 1.75 10.74
CA ALA A 119 -1.36 2.35 9.48
C ALA A 119 -0.18 2.92 8.66
N MET A 120 1.01 3.05 9.26
CA MET A 120 2.20 3.46 8.53
C MET A 120 2.74 2.32 7.66
N GLU A 121 2.37 2.33 6.39
CA GLU A 121 2.72 1.29 5.41
C GLU A 121 4.23 1.06 5.24
N ASP A 122 5.06 2.07 5.45
CA ASP A 122 6.52 1.96 5.33
C ASP A 122 7.09 0.79 6.13
N PHE A 123 6.59 0.57 7.35
CA PHE A 123 7.07 -0.52 8.20
C PHE A 123 6.68 -1.89 7.65
N THR A 124 5.46 -2.02 7.13
CA THR A 124 4.99 -3.24 6.47
C THR A 124 5.79 -3.52 5.20
N VAL A 125 6.04 -2.50 4.37
CA VAL A 125 6.84 -2.60 3.15
C VAL A 125 8.25 -3.13 3.47
N TYR A 126 8.95 -2.51 4.43
CA TYR A 126 10.31 -2.93 4.77
C TYR A 126 10.34 -4.29 5.47
N GLN A 127 9.34 -4.61 6.28
CA GLN A 127 9.20 -5.93 6.89
C GLN A 127 9.05 -7.03 5.83
N MET A 128 8.17 -6.84 4.85
CA MET A 128 7.99 -7.78 3.74
C MET A 128 9.26 -7.92 2.90
N ARG A 129 9.93 -6.81 2.57
CA ARG A 129 11.21 -6.83 1.82
C ARG A 129 12.29 -7.61 2.55
N ALA A 130 12.44 -7.41 3.87
CA ALA A 130 13.42 -8.14 4.67
C ALA A 130 13.12 -9.64 4.71
N LEU A 131 11.86 -10.02 4.90
CA LEU A 131 11.43 -11.42 4.90
C LEU A 131 11.66 -12.09 3.53
N ILE A 132 11.39 -11.40 2.44
CA ILE A 132 11.67 -11.89 1.09
C ILE A 132 13.18 -12.07 0.88
N ALA A 133 14.01 -11.12 1.31
CA ALA A 133 15.47 -11.20 1.22
C ALA A 133 16.05 -12.36 2.05
N LEU A 134 15.43 -12.66 3.19
CA LEU A 134 15.78 -13.82 4.05
C LEU A 134 15.27 -15.16 3.48
N GLY A 135 14.60 -15.18 2.33
CA GLY A 135 14.02 -16.40 1.75
C GLY A 135 12.83 -16.95 2.55
N GLN A 136 12.07 -16.08 3.20
CA GLN A 136 10.89 -16.42 4.02
C GLN A 136 9.60 -15.85 3.40
N PRO A 137 9.24 -16.23 2.17
CA PRO A 137 8.09 -15.66 1.47
C PRO A 137 6.75 -15.95 2.17
N GLU A 138 6.60 -17.08 2.88
CA GLU A 138 5.39 -17.41 3.63
C GLU A 138 5.12 -16.38 4.73
N GLN A 139 6.15 -15.97 5.47
CA GLN A 139 6.01 -14.97 6.51
C GLN A 139 5.71 -13.57 5.92
N ALA A 140 6.27 -13.26 4.75
CA ALA A 140 5.93 -12.01 4.05
C ALA A 140 4.45 -11.97 3.62
N ILE A 141 3.90 -13.10 3.17
CA ILE A 141 2.47 -13.24 2.85
C ILE A 141 1.61 -13.05 4.10
N GLU A 142 1.98 -13.68 5.23
CA GLU A 142 1.26 -13.53 6.49
C GLU A 142 1.23 -12.08 6.97
N VAL A 143 2.34 -11.37 6.87
CA VAL A 143 2.43 -9.92 7.19
C VAL A 143 1.47 -9.12 6.33
N TYR A 144 1.41 -9.39 5.02
CA TYR A 144 0.47 -8.74 4.11
C TYR A 144 -0.98 -8.99 4.50
N GLU A 145 -1.35 -10.25 4.75
CA GLU A 145 -2.74 -10.63 5.07
C GLU A 145 -3.22 -9.94 6.35
N VAL A 146 -2.40 -9.96 7.41
CA VAL A 146 -2.70 -9.28 8.68
C VAL A 146 -2.84 -7.75 8.48
N PHE A 147 -1.94 -7.14 7.73
CA PHE A 147 -1.98 -5.71 7.45
C PHE A 147 -3.24 -5.34 6.65
N ARG A 148 -3.51 -6.05 5.55
CA ARG A 148 -4.66 -5.82 4.69
C ARG A 148 -5.98 -5.96 5.45
N GLU A 149 -6.12 -7.00 6.27
CA GLU A 149 -7.33 -7.22 7.05
C GLU A 149 -7.58 -6.06 8.02
N ARG A 150 -6.56 -5.61 8.74
CA ARG A 150 -6.69 -4.47 9.66
C ARG A 150 -7.00 -3.16 8.95
N MET A 151 -6.32 -2.86 7.84
CA MET A 151 -6.59 -1.64 7.06
C MET A 151 -8.03 -1.61 6.54
N LEU A 152 -8.54 -2.76 6.10
CA LEU A 152 -9.92 -2.89 5.63
C LEU A 152 -10.93 -2.75 6.77
N GLN A 153 -10.67 -3.36 7.94
CA GLN A 153 -11.57 -3.33 9.09
C GLN A 153 -11.62 -1.97 9.78
N GLU A 154 -10.47 -1.30 9.97
CA GLU A 154 -10.40 -0.06 10.75
C GLU A 154 -10.58 1.20 9.89
N PHE A 155 -10.19 1.17 8.61
CA PHE A 155 -10.20 2.36 7.75
C PHE A 155 -10.96 2.20 6.42
N GLU A 156 -11.41 0.98 6.08
CA GLU A 156 -12.00 0.67 4.76
C GLU A 156 -11.06 0.99 3.58
N ILE A 157 -9.74 0.92 3.81
CA ILE A 157 -8.70 1.23 2.81
C ILE A 157 -8.02 -0.09 2.39
N VAL A 158 -7.70 -0.19 1.10
CA VAL A 158 -6.86 -1.26 0.55
C VAL A 158 -5.39 -0.86 0.60
N PRO A 159 -4.45 -1.82 0.74
CA PRO A 159 -3.02 -1.56 0.70
C PRO A 159 -2.59 -0.86 -0.59
N SER A 160 -1.47 -0.14 -0.53
CA SER A 160 -0.88 0.51 -1.71
C SER A 160 -0.37 -0.50 -2.74
N ASP A 161 -0.23 -0.06 -4.00
CA ASP A 161 0.31 -0.87 -5.10
C ASP A 161 1.69 -1.46 -4.76
N GLN A 162 2.49 -0.77 -3.97
CA GLN A 162 3.81 -1.22 -3.55
C GLN A 162 3.72 -2.48 -2.67
N ILE A 163 2.78 -2.54 -1.75
CA ILE A 163 2.53 -3.70 -0.89
C ILE A 163 1.98 -4.86 -1.71
N GLU A 164 1.06 -4.59 -2.64
CA GLU A 164 0.49 -5.59 -3.55
C GLU A 164 1.57 -6.24 -4.46
N GLN A 165 2.52 -5.43 -4.95
CA GLN A 165 3.66 -5.95 -5.72
C GLN A 165 4.56 -6.87 -4.88
N LEU A 166 4.82 -6.51 -3.63
CA LEU A 166 5.60 -7.35 -2.71
C LEU A 166 4.88 -8.66 -2.37
N TYR A 167 3.56 -8.61 -2.18
CA TYR A 167 2.75 -9.82 -2.01
C TYR A 167 2.85 -10.72 -3.24
N THR A 168 2.69 -10.16 -4.44
CA THR A 168 2.81 -10.92 -5.70
C THR A 168 4.19 -11.56 -5.84
N LEU A 169 5.26 -10.82 -5.49
CA LEU A 169 6.62 -11.33 -5.50
C LEU A 169 6.79 -12.49 -4.50
N ALA A 170 6.33 -12.32 -3.26
CA ALA A 170 6.39 -13.36 -2.23
C ALA A 170 5.60 -14.62 -2.64
N ALA A 171 4.40 -14.45 -3.19
CA ALA A 171 3.58 -15.54 -3.69
C ALA A 171 4.25 -16.32 -4.84
N ASN A 172 4.96 -15.63 -5.72
CA ASN A 172 5.71 -16.26 -6.81
C ASN A 172 6.97 -17.00 -6.30
N LEU A 173 7.65 -16.48 -5.28
CA LEU A 173 8.79 -17.15 -4.66
C LEU A 173 8.37 -18.41 -3.90
N ARG A 174 7.24 -18.36 -3.20
CA ARG A 174 6.64 -19.55 -2.53
C ARG A 174 6.34 -20.66 -3.53
N LYS A 175 5.97 -20.32 -4.77
CA LYS A 175 5.67 -21.30 -5.83
C LYS A 175 6.90 -21.96 -6.45
N LYS A 176 8.13 -21.58 -6.07
CA LYS A 176 9.37 -22.10 -6.68
C LYS A 176 9.60 -23.61 -6.42
N ASP A 177 8.91 -24.20 -5.43
CA ASP A 177 8.88 -25.65 -5.21
C ASP A 177 7.74 -26.36 -5.98
N VAL A 178 7.05 -25.64 -6.86
CA VAL A 178 5.92 -26.18 -7.62
C VAL A 178 6.44 -27.04 -8.76
N ASN A 179 6.11 -28.32 -8.73
CA ASN A 179 6.34 -29.29 -9.80
C ASN A 179 5.85 -28.75 -11.16
N VAL A 180 6.57 -29.02 -12.24
CA VAL A 180 6.23 -28.59 -13.63
C VAL A 180 4.76 -28.92 -13.98
N SER A 181 4.23 -30.06 -13.48
CA SER A 181 2.81 -30.43 -13.62
C SER A 181 1.83 -29.45 -12.98
N ASP A 182 2.23 -28.83 -11.85
CA ASP A 182 1.38 -27.87 -11.14
C ASP A 182 1.46 -26.49 -11.80
N ILE A 183 2.60 -26.14 -12.40
CA ILE A 183 2.73 -24.94 -13.24
C ILE A 183 1.81 -25.07 -14.47
N PHE A 184 1.80 -26.23 -15.13
CA PHE A 184 0.89 -26.48 -16.27
C PHE A 184 -0.59 -26.33 -15.85
N LYS A 185 -1.00 -26.88 -14.70
CA LYS A 185 -2.36 -26.72 -14.18
C LYS A 185 -2.70 -25.27 -13.85
N LEU A 186 -1.70 -24.48 -13.42
CA LEU A 186 -1.88 -23.08 -13.06
C LEU A 186 -2.01 -22.19 -14.31
N VAL A 187 -1.20 -22.47 -15.34
CA VAL A 187 -1.20 -21.75 -16.62
C VAL A 187 -2.40 -22.14 -17.48
N CYS A 188 -2.78 -23.44 -17.43
CA CYS A 188 -3.90 -24.00 -18.19
C CYS A 188 -5.18 -24.10 -17.33
N ARG A 189 -5.33 -23.28 -16.28
CA ARG A 189 -6.61 -23.19 -15.58
C ARG A 189 -7.65 -22.77 -16.60
N ASP A 190 -8.57 -23.69 -16.89
CA ASP A 190 -9.75 -23.36 -17.66
C ASP A 190 -10.45 -22.20 -16.94
N ALA A 191 -10.66 -21.11 -17.65
CA ALA A 191 -11.46 -20.02 -17.16
C ALA A 191 -12.88 -20.56 -16.96
N GLU A 192 -13.22 -20.93 -15.73
CA GLU A 192 -14.57 -21.42 -15.39
C GLU A 192 -15.62 -20.32 -15.62
N GLU A 193 -15.20 -19.07 -15.75
CA GLU A 193 -16.07 -17.94 -16.06
C GLU A 193 -15.98 -17.59 -17.54
N GLN A 194 -17.09 -17.79 -18.26
CA GLN A 194 -17.28 -17.33 -19.65
C GLN A 194 -17.51 -15.81 -19.68
N THR A 195 -16.53 -15.03 -19.21
CA THR A 195 -16.60 -13.56 -19.09
C THR A 195 -15.42 -12.89 -19.75
N ALA A 196 -15.54 -11.57 -20.03
CA ALA A 196 -14.44 -10.74 -20.47
C ALA A 196 -13.29 -10.74 -19.46
N PHE A 197 -12.05 -10.58 -19.95
CA PHE A 197 -10.85 -10.55 -19.12
C PHE A 197 -10.56 -9.13 -18.60
N PHE A 198 -10.99 -8.83 -17.37
CA PHE A 198 -10.66 -7.57 -16.72
C PHE A 198 -9.24 -7.64 -16.15
N CYS A 199 -8.41 -6.66 -16.51
CA CYS A 199 -7.02 -6.59 -16.11
C CYS A 199 -6.59 -5.15 -15.78
N THR A 200 -5.39 -5.00 -15.18
CA THR A 200 -4.76 -3.68 -15.02
C THR A 200 -4.34 -3.11 -16.37
N PHE A 201 -4.21 -1.79 -16.46
CA PHE A 201 -3.80 -1.14 -17.70
C PHE A 201 -2.43 -1.61 -18.21
N GLU A 202 -1.50 -1.89 -17.30
CA GLU A 202 -0.17 -2.45 -17.63
C GLU A 202 -0.26 -3.84 -18.27
N VAL A 203 -1.09 -4.73 -17.70
CA VAL A 203 -1.34 -6.06 -18.28
C VAL A 203 -2.01 -5.91 -19.65
N PHE A 204 -2.97 -5.00 -19.78
CA PHE A 204 -3.63 -4.70 -21.05
C PHE A 204 -2.61 -4.25 -22.12
N GLN A 205 -1.69 -3.34 -21.80
CA GLN A 205 -0.64 -2.90 -22.72
C GLN A 205 0.23 -4.06 -23.22
N ASN A 206 0.57 -4.99 -22.31
CA ASN A 206 1.33 -6.18 -22.67
C ASN A 206 0.56 -7.10 -23.61
N ILE A 207 -0.74 -7.29 -23.37
CA ILE A 207 -1.64 -8.08 -24.24
C ILE A 207 -1.74 -7.42 -25.62
N VAL A 208 -1.95 -6.11 -25.69
CA VAL A 208 -2.00 -5.36 -26.98
C VAL A 208 -0.66 -5.50 -27.72
N THR A 209 0.46 -5.46 -27.03
CA THR A 209 1.78 -5.63 -27.64
C THR A 209 1.96 -7.04 -28.22
N LEU A 210 1.50 -8.07 -27.51
CA LEU A 210 1.53 -9.45 -28.00
C LEU A 210 0.60 -9.62 -29.21
N GLU A 211 -0.61 -9.07 -29.13
CA GLU A 211 -1.57 -9.12 -30.24
C GLU A 211 -1.05 -8.43 -31.50
N LYS A 212 -0.44 -7.24 -31.39
CA LYS A 212 0.24 -6.60 -32.53
C LYS A 212 1.27 -7.52 -33.21
N ARG A 213 2.06 -8.26 -32.43
CA ARG A 213 3.02 -9.24 -32.98
C ARG A 213 2.31 -10.43 -33.64
N HIS A 214 1.15 -10.84 -33.11
CA HIS A 214 0.32 -11.89 -33.69
C HIS A 214 -0.28 -11.45 -35.03
N LEU A 215 -0.87 -10.24 -35.08
CA LEU A 215 -1.47 -9.67 -36.30
C LEU A 215 -0.47 -9.56 -37.47
N VAL A 216 0.79 -9.19 -37.19
CA VAL A 216 1.87 -9.17 -38.20
C VAL A 216 2.10 -10.54 -38.84
N ARG A 217 1.86 -11.64 -38.12
CA ARG A 217 2.09 -13.01 -38.59
C ARG A 217 0.84 -13.66 -39.20
N SER A 218 -0.32 -13.44 -38.57
CA SER A 218 -1.58 -14.07 -38.99
C SER A 218 -2.29 -13.32 -40.10
N GLY A 219 -2.09 -11.99 -40.23
CA GLY A 219 -2.83 -11.14 -41.16
C GLY A 219 -4.28 -10.90 -40.73
N GLU A 220 -4.64 -11.29 -39.51
CA GLU A 220 -5.94 -10.99 -38.90
C GLU A 220 -6.06 -9.53 -38.50
N SER A 221 -7.24 -9.11 -38.07
CA SER A 221 -7.54 -7.75 -37.61
C SER A 221 -7.87 -7.78 -36.12
N ALA A 222 -7.64 -6.66 -35.42
CA ALA A 222 -8.16 -6.44 -34.08
C ALA A 222 -8.59 -4.97 -33.92
N ALA A 223 -9.57 -4.72 -33.08
CA ALA A 223 -10.04 -3.36 -32.82
C ALA A 223 -9.82 -2.99 -31.35
N LEU A 224 -9.40 -1.74 -31.14
CA LEU A 224 -9.35 -1.11 -29.81
C LEU A 224 -10.57 -0.20 -29.66
N VAL A 225 -11.18 -0.22 -28.48
CA VAL A 225 -12.33 0.62 -28.17
C VAL A 225 -12.09 1.32 -26.85
N ILE A 226 -12.23 2.65 -26.85
CA ILE A 226 -12.26 3.44 -25.62
C ILE A 226 -13.69 3.81 -25.33
N ILE A 227 -14.16 3.54 -24.13
CA ILE A 227 -15.51 3.81 -23.65
C ILE A 227 -15.45 4.83 -22.54
N ASN A 228 -16.32 5.87 -22.61
CA ASN A 228 -16.46 6.88 -21.57
C ASN A 228 -17.94 7.07 -21.21
N LEU A 229 -18.25 7.00 -19.94
CA LEU A 229 -19.51 7.51 -19.41
C LEU A 229 -19.43 9.04 -19.33
N GLY A 230 -20.30 9.74 -20.06
CA GLY A 230 -20.31 11.21 -20.08
C GLY A 230 -20.43 11.82 -18.68
N THR A 231 -19.57 12.77 -18.39
CA THR A 231 -19.20 13.29 -17.07
C THR A 231 -20.29 14.06 -16.30
N GLN A 232 -21.43 14.38 -16.87
CA GLN A 232 -22.42 15.25 -16.19
C GLN A 232 -23.32 14.56 -15.15
N SER A 233 -23.31 13.22 -15.04
CA SER A 233 -24.18 12.48 -14.12
C SER A 233 -23.74 11.04 -13.82
N ALA A 234 -22.52 10.63 -14.10
CA ALA A 234 -22.10 9.25 -13.80
C ALA A 234 -22.02 9.03 -12.27
N LEU A 235 -23.10 8.51 -11.69
CA LEU A 235 -23.12 8.01 -10.33
C LEU A 235 -22.25 6.73 -10.26
N ALA A 236 -21.67 6.44 -9.10
CA ALA A 236 -20.91 5.18 -8.86
C ALA A 236 -21.72 3.93 -9.26
N THR A 237 -23.06 4.02 -9.23
CA THR A 237 -23.98 2.99 -9.68
C THR A 237 -23.92 2.77 -11.21
N ASP A 238 -23.75 3.81 -12.01
CA ASP A 238 -23.70 3.70 -13.48
C ASP A 238 -22.39 3.07 -13.94
N VAL A 239 -21.29 3.35 -13.24
CA VAL A 239 -19.98 2.70 -13.46
C VAL A 239 -20.08 1.18 -13.22
N ARG A 240 -20.63 0.75 -12.07
CA ARG A 240 -20.82 -0.69 -11.77
C ARG A 240 -21.76 -1.38 -12.76
N ARG A 241 -22.75 -0.66 -13.28
CA ARG A 241 -23.69 -1.16 -14.29
C ARG A 241 -22.98 -1.41 -15.61
N LEU A 242 -22.14 -0.45 -16.05
CA LEU A 242 -21.34 -0.61 -17.25
C LEU A 242 -20.37 -1.79 -17.12
N GLU A 243 -19.66 -1.92 -16.02
CA GLU A 243 -18.76 -3.05 -15.76
C GLU A 243 -19.47 -4.39 -15.91
N ARG A 244 -20.66 -4.54 -15.31
CA ARG A 244 -21.45 -5.77 -15.45
C ARG A 244 -21.82 -6.05 -16.89
N ILE A 245 -22.24 -5.04 -17.67
CA ILE A 245 -22.62 -5.20 -19.05
C ILE A 245 -21.42 -5.56 -19.92
N LEU A 246 -20.25 -4.98 -19.65
CA LEU A 246 -19.01 -5.35 -20.34
C LEU A 246 -18.64 -6.81 -20.04
N LEU A 247 -18.69 -7.24 -18.77
CA LEU A 247 -18.43 -8.63 -18.38
C LEU A 247 -19.34 -9.64 -19.11
N GLU A 248 -20.63 -9.34 -19.21
CA GLU A 248 -21.63 -10.23 -19.80
C GLU A 248 -21.76 -10.07 -21.34
N GLY A 249 -21.34 -8.94 -21.88
CA GLY A 249 -21.56 -8.57 -23.28
C GLY A 249 -20.39 -8.86 -24.21
N LEU A 250 -19.20 -9.00 -23.67
CA LEU A 250 -17.97 -9.33 -24.39
C LEU A 250 -17.71 -10.83 -24.39
N ARG A 251 -16.83 -11.30 -25.28
CA ARG A 251 -16.45 -12.70 -25.36
C ARG A 251 -15.47 -13.06 -24.25
N THR A 252 -15.43 -14.33 -23.90
CA THR A 252 -14.39 -14.88 -23.01
C THR A 252 -13.02 -14.58 -23.58
N GLY A 253 -12.21 -13.88 -22.79
CA GLY A 253 -10.86 -13.52 -23.20
C GLY A 253 -10.71 -12.16 -23.87
N ASP A 254 -11.81 -11.44 -24.21
CA ASP A 254 -11.68 -10.04 -24.63
C ASP A 254 -11.10 -9.22 -23.47
N PRO A 255 -9.88 -8.62 -23.61
CA PRO A 255 -9.28 -7.87 -22.51
C PRO A 255 -9.93 -6.51 -22.34
N VAL A 256 -10.16 -6.16 -21.07
CA VAL A 256 -10.72 -4.87 -20.65
C VAL A 256 -9.87 -4.29 -19.55
N ALA A 257 -9.50 -3.02 -19.65
CA ALA A 257 -8.83 -2.30 -18.57
C ALA A 257 -9.56 -1.01 -18.24
N ARG A 258 -9.54 -0.65 -16.98
CA ARG A 258 -10.06 0.63 -16.49
C ARG A 258 -8.98 1.70 -16.66
N LEU A 259 -9.34 2.84 -17.27
CA LEU A 259 -8.46 4.02 -17.38
C LEU A 259 -8.69 4.98 -16.22
N GLU A 260 -9.95 5.36 -16.03
CA GLU A 260 -10.42 6.28 -14.99
C GLU A 260 -11.81 5.87 -14.50
N ALA A 261 -12.37 6.60 -13.53
CA ALA A 261 -13.73 6.37 -13.08
C ALA A 261 -14.75 6.57 -14.23
N GLY A 262 -15.30 5.47 -14.74
CA GLY A 262 -16.25 5.47 -15.88
C GLY A 262 -15.60 5.45 -17.26
N SER A 263 -14.28 5.29 -17.34
CA SER A 263 -13.54 5.17 -18.60
C SER A 263 -12.85 3.82 -18.69
N TYR A 264 -13.03 3.11 -19.80
CA TYR A 264 -12.48 1.78 -20.05
C TYR A 264 -11.86 1.72 -21.43
N ILE A 265 -10.85 0.88 -21.56
CA ILE A 265 -10.29 0.47 -22.85
C ILE A 265 -10.46 -1.05 -22.98
N LEU A 266 -10.87 -1.49 -24.14
CA LEU A 266 -10.99 -2.91 -24.47
C LEU A 266 -10.40 -3.21 -25.84
N MET A 267 -10.01 -4.45 -26.02
CA MET A 267 -9.54 -4.95 -27.31
C MET A 267 -10.44 -6.11 -27.74
N LEU A 268 -10.74 -6.15 -29.03
CA LEU A 268 -11.53 -7.19 -29.67
C LEU A 268 -10.64 -7.90 -30.70
N PRO A 269 -9.96 -9.00 -30.31
CA PRO A 269 -9.16 -9.81 -31.20
C PRO A 269 -10.01 -10.43 -32.31
N GLY A 270 -9.51 -10.45 -33.55
CA GLY A 270 -10.21 -11.00 -34.69
C GLY A 270 -11.41 -10.17 -35.18
N ALA A 271 -11.56 -8.92 -34.70
CA ALA A 271 -12.65 -8.04 -35.07
C ALA A 271 -12.17 -6.89 -35.97
N SER A 272 -12.93 -6.60 -37.03
CA SER A 272 -12.79 -5.36 -37.81
C SER A 272 -13.39 -4.17 -37.05
N THR A 273 -13.20 -2.97 -37.55
CA THR A 273 -13.86 -1.76 -37.01
C THR A 273 -15.38 -1.84 -37.11
N GLU A 274 -15.90 -2.46 -38.16
CA GLU A 274 -17.34 -2.70 -38.37
C GLU A 274 -17.89 -3.68 -37.34
N ASP A 275 -17.16 -4.79 -37.08
CA ASP A 275 -17.53 -5.77 -36.05
C ASP A 275 -17.52 -5.12 -34.66
N ALA A 276 -16.51 -4.32 -34.36
CA ALA A 276 -16.42 -3.58 -33.11
C ALA A 276 -17.59 -2.61 -32.93
N GLN A 277 -18.02 -1.97 -34.01
CA GLN A 277 -19.18 -1.07 -34.02
C GLN A 277 -20.49 -1.83 -33.72
N MET A 278 -20.65 -3.05 -34.25
CA MET A 278 -21.79 -3.92 -33.93
C MET A 278 -21.77 -4.35 -32.45
N VAL A 279 -20.60 -4.72 -31.92
CA VAL A 279 -20.43 -5.10 -30.48
C VAL A 279 -20.81 -3.92 -29.59
N MET A 280 -20.29 -2.73 -29.89
CA MET A 280 -20.59 -1.52 -29.11
C MET A 280 -22.06 -1.10 -29.21
N GLY A 281 -22.70 -1.22 -30.36
CA GLY A 281 -24.13 -0.98 -30.51
C GLY A 281 -24.99 -1.91 -29.64
N ARG A 282 -24.58 -3.18 -29.51
CA ARG A 282 -25.22 -4.16 -28.61
C ARG A 282 -25.04 -3.80 -27.16
N ILE A 283 -23.83 -3.38 -26.75
CA ILE A 283 -23.51 -2.95 -25.38
C ILE A 283 -24.32 -1.70 -25.04
N ASP A 284 -24.34 -0.71 -25.90
CA ASP A 284 -25.10 0.53 -25.73
C ASP A 284 -26.59 0.27 -25.59
N TYR A 285 -27.15 -0.54 -26.49
CA TYR A 285 -28.54 -0.97 -26.39
C TYR A 285 -28.86 -1.69 -25.07
N LYS A 286 -28.01 -2.63 -24.64
CA LYS A 286 -28.18 -3.37 -23.39
C LYS A 286 -28.10 -2.42 -22.20
N PHE A 287 -27.19 -1.45 -22.22
CA PHE A 287 -27.03 -0.44 -21.15
C PHE A 287 -28.31 0.39 -21.01
N HIS A 288 -28.85 0.93 -22.11
CA HIS A 288 -30.03 1.79 -22.07
C HIS A 288 -31.34 1.00 -21.88
N SER A 289 -31.47 -0.22 -22.39
CA SER A 289 -32.67 -1.04 -22.22
C SER A 289 -32.81 -1.57 -20.77
N THR A 290 -31.70 -1.94 -20.15
CA THR A 290 -31.69 -2.46 -18.76
C THR A 290 -31.88 -1.35 -17.72
N TYR A 291 -31.37 -0.14 -18.04
CA TYR A 291 -31.34 0.98 -17.09
C TYR A 291 -32.03 2.23 -17.67
N ARG A 292 -33.31 2.10 -17.97
CA ARG A 292 -34.14 3.12 -18.67
C ARG A 292 -34.15 4.51 -18.01
N TYR A 293 -33.83 4.63 -16.73
CA TYR A 293 -33.82 5.90 -15.99
C TYR A 293 -32.40 6.49 -15.85
N SER A 294 -31.37 5.83 -16.35
CA SER A 294 -30.03 6.39 -16.34
C SER A 294 -29.94 7.53 -17.37
N LYS A 295 -29.42 8.68 -16.93
CA LYS A 295 -29.12 9.83 -17.81
C LYS A 295 -27.70 9.77 -18.36
N ALA A 296 -26.93 8.75 -17.97
CA ALA A 296 -25.56 8.55 -18.45
C ALA A 296 -25.58 8.21 -19.95
N LYS A 297 -24.74 8.89 -20.71
CA LYS A 297 -24.53 8.59 -22.11
C LYS A 297 -23.24 7.80 -22.28
N LEU A 298 -23.32 6.74 -23.08
CA LEU A 298 -22.16 5.95 -23.42
C LEU A 298 -21.51 6.59 -24.67
N ASN A 299 -20.31 7.11 -24.52
CA ASN A 299 -19.50 7.58 -25.66
C ASN A 299 -18.38 6.57 -25.89
N TYR A 300 -18.11 6.23 -27.14
CA TYR A 300 -17.02 5.32 -27.48
C TYR A 300 -16.31 5.73 -28.76
N GLN A 301 -15.02 5.41 -28.81
CA GLN A 301 -14.17 5.58 -29.99
C GLN A 301 -13.57 4.23 -30.35
N ILE A 302 -13.54 3.92 -31.62
CA ILE A 302 -13.05 2.65 -32.16
C ILE A 302 -11.88 2.96 -33.08
N GLU A 303 -10.77 2.25 -32.87
CA GLU A 303 -9.58 2.31 -33.71
C GLU A 303 -9.18 0.91 -34.16
N SER A 304 -8.76 0.78 -35.41
CA SER A 304 -8.14 -0.47 -35.86
C SER A 304 -6.75 -0.63 -35.26
N LEU A 305 -6.45 -1.81 -34.75
CA LEU A 305 -5.10 -2.15 -34.28
C LEU A 305 -4.31 -2.60 -35.53
N GLU A 306 -3.91 -1.64 -36.35
CA GLU A 306 -3.15 -1.91 -37.57
C GLU A 306 -1.69 -2.28 -37.32
N LYS A 307 -1.07 -2.88 -38.37
CA LYS A 307 0.33 -3.35 -38.41
C LYS A 307 1.36 -2.32 -37.97
#